data_52583f9ef08a52c9a0001bc0535502e5
#
_entry.id   52583f9ef08a52c9a0001bc0535502e5
#
_cell.length_a   1.000
_cell.length_b   1.000
_cell.length_c   1.000
_cell.angle_alpha   90.00
_cell.angle_beta   90.00
_cell.angle_gamma   90.00
#
_symmetry.space_group_name_H-M   'P 1'
#
loop_
_entity.id
_entity.type
_entity.pdbx_description
1 polymer ?
#
loop_
_entity_poly.entity_id
_entity_poly.type
_entity_poly.pdbx_seq_one_letter_code
_entity_poly.pdbx_strand_id
1 'polypeptide(L)'
;MGLIFSNEHEECVRELTESRTMGSVPFGGRYRLIDFPLSSMVNSGINEVGVVARGNYQSLMDHLGSGKSWDLSRKRDGLFILPPFGGSAGAPGRVGALASCGRFLKKSKEEYALLMGCDTVCNLNFRDLLARHAETGADITVVCRRGKVPEKMADPAVYTVGPDGRVSGMLISPDAPGGCCYDLGILLIRRDLLIRLVGDCVSRNLYSFKRDLLQRNLASLRVYAYEFGGFARTVCSTVAYFDANMALMDPAVRAELFDPSRPIYTKVRDDMPARYGLGASVSNSLVADGCVVEGRVENSVLFRGVRVGKDTVVQNCVILQDSVLGSGCRLNYVIMDKNVVIKNDRLLFGFQSYPVFIAKSSVV
;
A
#
# COMPACT_ATOMS: atom_id res chain seq x y z
N MET A 1 12.55 -14.95 0.62
CA MET A 1 11.08 -15.02 0.53
C MET A 1 10.45 -13.70 0.94
N GLY A 2 9.26 -13.34 0.40
CA GLY A 2 8.51 -12.15 0.77
C GLY A 2 7.21 -12.49 1.49
N LEU A 3 6.81 -11.65 2.46
CA LEU A 3 5.51 -11.71 3.13
C LEU A 3 4.86 -10.33 3.10
N ILE A 4 3.66 -10.26 2.52
CA ILE A 4 2.88 -9.04 2.39
C ILE A 4 1.63 -9.15 3.25
N PHE A 5 1.41 -8.15 4.12
CA PHE A 5 0.25 -8.09 5.00
C PHE A 5 -0.81 -7.19 4.37
N SER A 6 -1.88 -7.79 3.85
CA SER A 6 -2.89 -7.08 3.06
C SER A 6 -3.99 -6.38 3.88
N ASN A 7 -4.06 -6.66 5.18
CA ASN A 7 -5.10 -6.13 6.09
C ASN A 7 -4.54 -5.23 7.20
N GLU A 8 -3.30 -4.74 7.07
CA GLU A 8 -2.76 -3.83 8.08
C GLU A 8 -3.38 -2.45 7.95
N HIS A 9 -3.68 -1.84 9.10
CA HIS A 9 -4.19 -0.46 9.25
C HIS A 9 -5.49 -0.15 8.45
N GLU A 10 -6.33 -1.16 8.22
CA GLU A 10 -7.62 -0.98 7.51
C GLU A 10 -8.54 0.03 8.18
N GLU A 11 -8.50 0.10 9.50
CA GLU A 11 -9.27 1.02 10.32
C GLU A 11 -8.95 2.50 10.04
N CYS A 12 -7.74 2.79 9.56
CA CYS A 12 -7.31 4.16 9.25
C CYS A 12 -8.00 4.75 8.00
N VAL A 13 -8.50 3.88 7.12
CA VAL A 13 -9.19 4.23 5.87
C VAL A 13 -10.47 3.40 5.72
N ARG A 14 -11.24 3.30 6.80
CA ARG A 14 -12.40 2.42 6.91
C ARG A 14 -13.39 2.59 5.77
N GLU A 15 -13.59 3.81 5.29
CA GLU A 15 -14.49 4.10 4.17
C GLU A 15 -14.07 3.36 2.89
N LEU A 16 -12.77 3.19 2.65
CA LEU A 16 -12.22 2.49 1.50
C LEU A 16 -12.08 0.98 1.73
N THR A 17 -12.01 0.52 2.97
CA THR A 17 -11.72 -0.87 3.33
C THR A 17 -12.93 -1.66 3.85
N GLU A 18 -14.11 -1.05 3.97
CA GLU A 18 -15.33 -1.69 4.43
C GLU A 18 -15.66 -3.00 3.69
N SER A 19 -15.42 -3.05 2.38
CA SER A 19 -15.73 -4.21 1.52
C SER A 19 -14.49 -4.84 0.87
N ARG A 20 -13.29 -4.44 1.28
CA ARG A 20 -12.02 -4.92 0.68
C ARG A 20 -10.84 -4.76 1.64
N THR A 21 -9.76 -5.51 1.39
CA THR A 21 -8.50 -5.35 2.13
C THR A 21 -7.80 -4.03 1.77
N MET A 22 -6.92 -3.53 2.64
CA MET A 22 -6.01 -2.41 2.33
C MET A 22 -5.28 -2.64 1.00
N GLY A 23 -4.73 -3.85 0.80
CA GLY A 23 -4.04 -4.20 -0.45
C GLY A 23 -4.92 -4.11 -1.70
N SER A 24 -6.26 -4.19 -1.56
CA SER A 24 -7.21 -4.08 -2.68
C SER A 24 -7.66 -2.66 -2.98
N VAL A 25 -7.26 -1.66 -2.19
CA VAL A 25 -7.63 -0.26 -2.41
C VAL A 25 -7.03 0.21 -3.74
N PRO A 26 -7.84 0.80 -4.65
CA PRO A 26 -7.36 1.30 -5.93
C PRO A 26 -6.42 2.50 -5.75
N PHE A 27 -5.42 2.64 -6.63
CA PHE A 27 -4.44 3.72 -6.59
C PHE A 27 -3.98 4.13 -8.00
N GLY A 28 -3.78 5.43 -8.23
CA GLY A 28 -3.11 5.95 -9.42
C GLY A 28 -3.81 5.63 -10.75
N GLY A 29 -5.15 5.54 -10.77
CA GLY A 29 -5.97 5.33 -11.97
C GLY A 29 -6.15 3.87 -12.39
N ARG A 30 -5.15 2.99 -12.18
CA ARG A 30 -5.19 1.61 -12.68
C ARG A 30 -4.65 0.56 -11.72
N TYR A 31 -3.89 0.94 -10.72
CA TYR A 31 -3.23 0.05 -9.77
C TYR A 31 -4.08 -0.23 -8.52
N ARG A 32 -3.60 -1.13 -7.69
CA ARG A 32 -4.01 -1.32 -6.30
C ARG A 32 -2.79 -1.23 -5.39
N LEU A 33 -2.98 -0.94 -4.11
CA LEU A 33 -1.87 -0.79 -3.18
C LEU A 33 -0.97 -2.03 -3.11
N ILE A 34 -1.51 -3.25 -3.26
CA ILE A 34 -0.74 -4.51 -3.29
C ILE A 34 0.24 -4.60 -4.47
N ASP A 35 0.00 -3.88 -5.57
CA ASP A 35 0.83 -3.95 -6.76
C ASP A 35 2.25 -3.44 -6.51
N PHE A 36 2.41 -2.47 -5.60
CA PHE A 36 3.70 -1.85 -5.26
C PHE A 36 4.62 -2.82 -4.51
N PRO A 37 4.24 -3.43 -3.36
CA PRO A 37 5.09 -4.42 -2.70
C PRO A 37 5.36 -5.64 -3.58
N LEU A 38 4.38 -6.16 -4.32
CA LEU A 38 4.59 -7.29 -5.22
C LEU A 38 5.60 -6.97 -6.31
N SER A 39 5.45 -5.82 -6.98
CA SER A 39 6.36 -5.43 -8.06
C SER A 39 7.77 -5.18 -7.55
N SER A 40 7.91 -4.50 -6.40
CA SER A 40 9.22 -4.27 -5.78
C SER A 40 9.91 -5.59 -5.39
N MET A 41 9.16 -6.58 -4.89
CA MET A 41 9.70 -7.92 -4.59
C MET A 41 10.17 -8.64 -5.85
N VAL A 42 9.33 -8.70 -6.88
CA VAL A 42 9.64 -9.40 -8.14
C VAL A 42 10.83 -8.74 -8.86
N ASN A 43 10.85 -7.42 -8.98
CA ASN A 43 11.95 -6.66 -9.57
C ASN A 43 13.27 -6.89 -8.82
N SER A 44 13.20 -7.22 -7.54
CA SER A 44 14.37 -7.54 -6.71
C SER A 44 14.76 -9.03 -6.75
N GLY A 45 14.03 -9.86 -7.50
CA GLY A 45 14.29 -11.29 -7.64
C GLY A 45 13.68 -12.17 -6.55
N ILE A 46 12.75 -11.65 -5.74
CA ILE A 46 12.02 -12.43 -4.73
C ILE A 46 10.86 -13.15 -5.43
N ASN A 47 10.98 -14.46 -5.58
CA ASN A 47 10.03 -15.28 -6.35
C ASN A 47 9.09 -16.11 -5.45
N GLU A 48 9.35 -16.27 -4.19
CA GLU A 48 8.46 -16.91 -3.21
C GLU A 48 7.79 -15.83 -2.37
N VAL A 49 6.52 -15.53 -2.66
CA VAL A 49 5.78 -14.44 -2.02
C VAL A 49 4.49 -14.96 -1.39
N GLY A 50 4.36 -14.78 -0.09
CA GLY A 50 3.12 -15.04 0.67
C GLY A 50 2.34 -13.75 0.90
N VAL A 51 1.07 -13.72 0.53
CA VAL A 51 0.14 -12.63 0.82
C VAL A 51 -0.78 -13.08 1.95
N VAL A 52 -0.61 -12.46 3.10
CA VAL A 52 -1.43 -12.73 4.29
C VAL A 52 -2.72 -11.93 4.19
N ALA A 53 -3.86 -12.62 4.22
CA ALA A 53 -5.19 -12.02 4.13
C ALA A 53 -6.08 -12.54 5.26
N ARG A 54 -6.81 -11.66 5.96
CA ARG A 54 -7.64 -12.05 7.12
C ARG A 54 -9.14 -11.95 6.87
N GLY A 55 -9.60 -10.91 6.22
CA GLY A 55 -11.01 -10.67 5.94
C GLY A 55 -11.17 -9.96 4.61
N ASN A 56 -12.37 -9.85 4.10
CA ASN A 56 -12.74 -9.09 2.88
C ASN A 56 -11.81 -9.31 1.67
N TYR A 57 -11.19 -10.50 1.58
CA TYR A 57 -10.10 -10.79 0.62
C TYR A 57 -10.59 -11.22 -0.77
N GLN A 58 -11.90 -11.31 -1.03
CA GLN A 58 -12.42 -11.72 -2.34
C GLN A 58 -11.86 -10.82 -3.46
N SER A 59 -11.97 -9.50 -3.27
CA SER A 59 -11.44 -8.52 -4.25
C SER A 59 -9.93 -8.63 -4.45
N LEU A 60 -9.20 -9.04 -3.40
CA LEU A 60 -7.75 -9.28 -3.48
C LEU A 60 -7.46 -10.53 -4.31
N MET A 61 -8.15 -11.63 -4.05
CA MET A 61 -8.01 -12.88 -4.81
C MET A 61 -8.34 -12.67 -6.29
N ASP A 62 -9.44 -11.96 -6.59
CA ASP A 62 -9.83 -11.64 -7.98
C ASP A 62 -8.74 -10.82 -8.70
N HIS A 63 -8.06 -9.93 -7.98
CA HIS A 63 -6.99 -9.12 -8.54
C HIS A 63 -5.72 -9.93 -8.77
N LEU A 64 -5.27 -10.66 -7.77
CA LEU A 64 -4.04 -11.43 -7.81
C LEU A 64 -4.11 -12.63 -8.76
N GLY A 65 -5.27 -13.29 -8.83
CA GLY A 65 -5.46 -14.50 -9.61
C GLY A 65 -4.38 -15.55 -9.29
N SER A 66 -3.70 -16.04 -10.31
CA SER A 66 -2.56 -16.96 -10.17
C SER A 66 -1.21 -16.26 -9.98
N GLY A 67 -1.17 -14.94 -9.90
CA GLY A 67 0.09 -14.18 -9.87
C GLY A 67 0.75 -13.98 -11.24
N LYS A 68 0.06 -14.31 -12.35
CA LYS A 68 0.62 -14.25 -13.71
C LYS A 68 1.13 -12.85 -14.08
N SER A 69 0.43 -11.80 -13.67
CA SER A 69 0.83 -10.41 -13.98
C SER A 69 2.18 -10.02 -13.38
N TRP A 70 2.64 -10.70 -12.35
CA TRP A 70 3.93 -10.51 -11.67
C TRP A 70 4.92 -11.63 -11.93
N ASP A 71 4.68 -12.50 -12.92
CA ASP A 71 5.49 -13.70 -13.18
C ASP A 71 5.66 -14.63 -11.94
N LEU A 72 4.65 -14.66 -11.07
CA LEU A 72 4.60 -15.51 -9.87
C LEU A 72 3.71 -16.75 -10.05
N SER A 73 3.24 -17.05 -11.27
CA SER A 73 2.50 -18.28 -11.58
C SER A 73 3.49 -19.41 -11.90
N ARG A 74 4.13 -19.96 -10.87
CA ARG A 74 5.25 -20.90 -11.00
C ARG A 74 4.94 -22.25 -10.35
N LYS A 75 5.52 -23.37 -10.85
CA LYS A 75 5.39 -24.71 -10.26
C LYS A 75 6.09 -24.85 -8.91
N ARG A 76 7.20 -24.15 -8.74
CA ARG A 76 7.97 -24.03 -7.48
C ARG A 76 8.06 -22.55 -7.16
N ASP A 77 7.99 -22.23 -5.87
CA ASP A 77 7.90 -20.85 -5.41
C ASP A 77 6.61 -20.16 -5.89
N GLY A 78 6.62 -18.86 -6.24
CA GLY A 78 5.46 -18.16 -6.77
C GLY A 78 4.62 -17.47 -5.70
N LEU A 79 3.37 -17.19 -6.05
CA LEU A 79 2.42 -16.47 -5.20
C LEU A 79 1.61 -17.45 -4.36
N PHE A 80 1.58 -17.22 -3.05
CA PHE A 80 0.77 -17.94 -2.08
C PHE A 80 -0.19 -16.97 -1.38
N ILE A 81 -1.47 -17.23 -1.45
CA ILE A 81 -2.45 -16.52 -0.62
C ILE A 81 -2.60 -17.31 0.67
N LEU A 82 -2.31 -16.65 1.80
CA LEU A 82 -2.27 -17.24 3.13
C LEU A 82 -3.47 -16.72 3.95
N PRO A 83 -4.63 -17.37 3.86
CA PRO A 83 -5.81 -17.05 4.68
C PRO A 83 -5.56 -17.48 6.13
N PRO A 84 -6.35 -16.99 7.09
CA PRO A 84 -6.25 -17.42 8.48
C PRO A 84 -6.71 -18.87 8.62
N PHE A 85 -5.78 -19.81 8.58
CA PHE A 85 -6.08 -21.22 8.88
C PHE A 85 -6.20 -21.44 10.38
N GLY A 86 -7.23 -22.20 10.79
CA GLY A 86 -7.63 -22.41 12.17
C GLY A 86 -6.53 -22.83 13.14
N GLY A 87 -6.75 -22.51 14.42
CA GLY A 87 -5.92 -22.87 15.57
C GLY A 87 -5.35 -21.66 16.32
N SER A 88 -4.91 -20.62 15.65
CA SER A 88 -4.54 -19.32 16.25
C SER A 88 -5.35 -18.16 15.69
N ALA A 89 -6.58 -18.45 15.26
CA ALA A 89 -7.49 -17.51 14.60
C ALA A 89 -7.89 -16.29 15.45
N GLY A 90 -7.40 -16.17 16.68
CA GLY A 90 -7.68 -15.08 17.61
C GLY A 90 -6.49 -14.17 17.90
N ALA A 91 -5.27 -14.51 17.49
CA ALA A 91 -4.12 -13.68 17.83
C ALA A 91 -4.08 -12.41 16.96
N PRO A 92 -4.13 -11.20 17.55
CA PRO A 92 -4.18 -9.96 16.82
C PRO A 92 -2.83 -9.60 16.18
N GLY A 93 -2.84 -8.66 15.24
CA GLY A 93 -1.65 -8.01 14.69
C GLY A 93 -0.77 -8.90 13.81
N ARG A 94 0.40 -8.38 13.47
CA ARG A 94 1.39 -9.01 12.58
C ARG A 94 1.99 -10.29 13.18
N VAL A 95 2.18 -10.35 14.51
CA VAL A 95 2.69 -11.57 15.19
C VAL A 95 1.74 -12.74 15.03
N GLY A 96 0.43 -12.53 15.26
CA GLY A 96 -0.58 -13.57 15.07
C GLY A 96 -0.69 -14.00 13.61
N ALA A 97 -0.57 -13.07 12.67
CA ALA A 97 -0.53 -13.36 11.24
C ALA A 97 0.67 -14.25 10.88
N LEU A 98 1.87 -13.92 11.37
CA LEU A 98 3.08 -14.71 11.17
C LEU A 98 2.98 -16.10 11.80
N ALA A 99 2.40 -16.21 12.97
CA ALA A 99 2.17 -17.49 13.65
C ALA A 99 1.27 -18.41 12.80
N SER A 100 0.19 -17.86 12.22
CA SER A 100 -0.70 -18.62 11.32
C SER A 100 0.01 -19.09 10.04
N CYS A 101 1.02 -18.36 9.58
CA CYS A 101 1.85 -18.69 8.42
C CYS A 101 3.03 -19.62 8.74
N GLY A 102 3.13 -20.17 9.97
CA GLY A 102 4.26 -20.95 10.43
C GLY A 102 4.64 -22.14 9.53
N ARG A 103 3.63 -22.81 8.92
CA ARG A 103 3.88 -23.89 7.95
C ARG A 103 4.57 -23.38 6.68
N PHE A 104 4.14 -22.22 6.16
CA PHE A 104 4.74 -21.60 4.99
C PHE A 104 6.18 -21.19 5.28
N LEU A 105 6.43 -20.51 6.41
CA LEU A 105 7.77 -20.12 6.85
C LEU A 105 8.73 -21.32 7.00
N LYS A 106 8.25 -22.42 7.60
CA LYS A 106 9.07 -23.63 7.81
C LYS A 106 9.37 -24.41 6.53
N LYS A 107 8.46 -24.35 5.54
CA LYS A 107 8.59 -25.04 4.25
C LYS A 107 9.57 -24.33 3.32
N SER A 108 9.66 -23.01 3.40
CA SER A 108 10.57 -22.21 2.58
C SER A 108 12.04 -22.62 2.82
N LYS A 109 12.84 -22.54 1.75
CA LYS A 109 14.28 -22.77 1.78
C LYS A 109 15.08 -21.46 1.79
N GLU A 110 14.40 -20.33 1.66
CA GLU A 110 15.02 -19.02 1.62
C GLU A 110 15.64 -18.66 2.98
N GLU A 111 16.82 -18.06 2.96
CA GLU A 111 17.55 -17.66 4.17
C GLU A 111 16.90 -16.45 4.85
N TYR A 112 16.41 -15.51 4.05
CA TYR A 112 15.85 -14.24 4.52
C TYR A 112 14.35 -14.15 4.26
N ALA A 113 13.64 -13.46 5.16
CA ALA A 113 12.25 -13.06 5.02
C ALA A 113 12.15 -11.54 4.97
N LEU A 114 11.55 -11.02 3.90
CA LEU A 114 11.18 -9.62 3.74
C LEU A 114 9.71 -9.48 4.14
N LEU A 115 9.43 -8.61 5.11
CA LEU A 115 8.08 -8.33 5.60
C LEU A 115 7.67 -6.91 5.20
N MET A 116 6.48 -6.75 4.62
CA MET A 116 5.96 -5.45 4.19
C MET A 116 4.44 -5.39 4.30
N GLY A 117 3.88 -4.23 4.69
CA GLY A 117 2.45 -3.93 4.56
C GLY A 117 2.07 -3.49 3.15
N CYS A 118 0.77 -3.21 2.93
CA CYS A 118 0.26 -2.63 1.69
C CYS A 118 -0.05 -1.14 1.80
N ASP A 119 0.03 -0.58 2.98
CA ASP A 119 -0.33 0.80 3.30
C ASP A 119 0.71 1.83 2.86
N THR A 120 1.92 1.40 2.51
CA THR A 120 2.99 2.28 2.03
C THR A 120 3.23 2.13 0.52
N VAL A 121 2.96 3.21 -0.22
CA VAL A 121 3.22 3.31 -1.67
C VAL A 121 4.65 3.77 -1.89
N CYS A 122 5.49 2.89 -2.42
CA CYS A 122 6.87 3.17 -2.80
C CYS A 122 7.34 2.19 -3.87
N ASN A 123 8.43 2.51 -4.56
CA ASN A 123 9.12 1.62 -5.49
C ASN A 123 10.57 1.41 -5.00
N LEU A 124 10.75 0.40 -4.14
CA LEU A 124 12.02 0.15 -3.46
C LEU A 124 12.75 -1.05 -4.07
N ASN A 125 14.07 -0.89 -4.30
CA ASN A 125 14.96 -1.98 -4.70
C ASN A 125 15.42 -2.76 -3.47
N PHE A 126 14.88 -3.95 -3.27
CA PHE A 126 15.26 -4.78 -2.11
C PHE A 126 16.64 -5.44 -2.25
N ARG A 127 17.28 -5.40 -3.42
CA ARG A 127 18.68 -5.86 -3.56
C ARG A 127 19.63 -4.97 -2.77
N ASP A 128 19.40 -3.65 -2.79
CA ASP A 128 20.20 -2.68 -2.04
C ASP A 128 20.01 -2.87 -0.52
N LEU A 129 18.75 -3.14 -0.11
CA LEU A 129 18.45 -3.48 1.28
C LEU A 129 19.16 -4.76 1.73
N LEU A 130 19.17 -5.81 0.89
CA LEU A 130 19.85 -7.08 1.18
C LEU A 130 21.37 -6.88 1.23
N ALA A 131 21.93 -6.11 0.31
CA ALA A 131 23.36 -5.80 0.32
C ALA A 131 23.76 -5.10 1.62
N ARG A 132 23.00 -4.07 2.03
CA ARG A 132 23.24 -3.37 3.30
C ARG A 132 23.08 -4.28 4.51
N HIS A 133 22.11 -5.19 4.52
CA HIS A 133 21.90 -6.17 5.57
C HIS A 133 23.11 -7.11 5.72
N ALA A 134 23.64 -7.58 4.60
CA ALA A 134 24.81 -8.46 4.58
C ALA A 134 26.10 -7.73 5.02
N GLU A 135 26.34 -6.51 4.52
CA GLU A 135 27.49 -5.68 4.89
C GLU A 135 27.57 -5.40 6.39
N THR A 136 26.43 -5.08 7.01
CA THR A 136 26.37 -4.77 8.44
C THR A 136 26.37 -6.03 9.33
N GLY A 137 26.18 -7.20 8.74
CA GLY A 137 25.96 -8.44 9.48
C GLY A 137 24.73 -8.35 10.41
N ALA A 138 23.72 -7.62 9.99
CA ALA A 138 22.51 -7.38 10.77
C ALA A 138 21.74 -8.67 11.06
N ASP A 139 21.03 -8.71 12.18
CA ASP A 139 20.02 -9.72 12.45
C ASP A 139 18.67 -9.29 11.88
N ILE A 140 18.41 -7.95 11.93
CA ILE A 140 17.23 -7.30 11.36
C ILE A 140 17.66 -5.99 10.71
N THR A 141 17.15 -5.70 9.51
CA THR A 141 17.26 -4.38 8.89
C THR A 141 15.86 -3.81 8.71
N VAL A 142 15.60 -2.65 9.32
CA VAL A 142 14.33 -1.92 9.20
C VAL A 142 14.46 -0.83 8.15
N VAL A 143 13.43 -0.61 7.35
CA VAL A 143 13.41 0.49 6.39
C VAL A 143 12.72 1.69 7.04
N CYS A 144 13.40 2.81 7.03
CA CYS A 144 12.89 4.05 7.60
C CYS A 144 13.02 5.23 6.63
N ARG A 145 12.36 6.31 6.94
CA ARG A 145 12.48 7.58 6.23
C ARG A 145 12.70 8.72 7.21
N ARG A 146 13.59 9.64 6.84
CA ARG A 146 13.81 10.85 7.61
C ARG A 146 12.76 11.90 7.27
N GLY A 147 12.11 12.46 8.29
CA GLY A 147 11.09 13.49 8.09
C GLY A 147 10.12 13.65 9.26
N LYS A 148 9.00 14.31 8.99
CA LYS A 148 7.86 14.37 9.92
C LYS A 148 7.05 13.07 9.80
N VAL A 149 6.71 12.47 10.92
CA VAL A 149 5.80 11.32 10.96
C VAL A 149 4.45 11.73 10.34
N PRO A 150 3.88 10.93 9.42
CA PRO A 150 2.56 11.22 8.86
C PRO A 150 1.50 11.36 9.96
N GLU A 151 0.66 12.37 9.85
CA GLU A 151 -0.47 12.56 10.76
C GLU A 151 -1.43 11.35 10.66
N LYS A 152 -1.96 10.92 11.80
CA LYS A 152 -2.86 9.75 11.92
C LYS A 152 -2.22 8.39 11.54
N MET A 153 -0.89 8.30 11.45
CA MET A 153 -0.21 7.02 11.28
C MET A 153 -0.51 6.12 12.50
N ALA A 154 -0.98 4.89 12.24
CA ALA A 154 -1.22 3.93 13.30
C ALA A 154 0.12 3.42 13.85
N ASP A 155 0.25 3.37 15.17
CA ASP A 155 1.45 2.89 15.86
C ASP A 155 2.78 3.38 15.24
N PRO A 156 2.98 4.70 15.05
CA PRO A 156 4.19 5.21 14.45
C PRO A 156 5.40 4.81 15.29
N ALA A 157 6.41 4.23 14.63
CA ALA A 157 7.68 3.93 15.28
C ALA A 157 8.76 4.88 14.76
N VAL A 158 9.58 5.37 15.69
CA VAL A 158 10.71 6.25 15.39
C VAL A 158 11.98 5.61 15.92
N TYR A 159 13.00 5.58 15.07
CA TYR A 159 14.27 4.97 15.40
C TYR A 159 15.33 6.02 15.78
N THR A 160 16.07 5.74 16.85
CA THR A 160 17.34 6.43 17.16
C THR A 160 18.44 5.68 16.42
N VAL A 161 19.00 6.30 15.39
CA VAL A 161 19.99 5.67 14.50
C VAL A 161 21.35 6.28 14.75
N GLY A 162 22.33 5.45 15.02
CA GLY A 162 23.74 5.85 15.16
C GLY A 162 24.39 6.18 13.82
N PRO A 163 25.62 6.73 13.83
CA PRO A 163 26.35 7.11 12.61
C PRO A 163 26.71 5.90 11.72
N ASP A 164 26.81 4.71 12.29
CA ASP A 164 27.03 3.44 11.59
C ASP A 164 25.75 2.86 10.99
N GLY A 165 24.60 3.47 11.26
CA GLY A 165 23.26 3.00 10.86
C GLY A 165 22.63 2.01 11.86
N ARG A 166 23.29 1.72 12.99
CA ARG A 166 22.72 0.85 14.04
C ARG A 166 21.58 1.54 14.77
N VAL A 167 20.49 0.80 14.99
CA VAL A 167 19.35 1.26 15.78
C VAL A 167 19.66 1.04 17.26
N SER A 168 19.83 2.12 18.00
CA SER A 168 20.11 2.11 19.45
C SER A 168 18.85 2.27 20.29
N GLY A 169 17.77 2.81 19.73
CA GLY A 169 16.49 3.03 20.39
C GLY A 169 15.32 3.03 19.43
N MET A 170 14.15 2.73 19.94
CA MET A 170 12.88 2.76 19.21
C MET A 170 11.78 3.32 20.13
N LEU A 171 11.13 4.37 19.67
CA LEU A 171 9.98 4.96 20.33
C LEU A 171 8.72 4.63 19.52
N ILE A 172 7.68 4.23 20.23
CA ILE A 172 6.33 4.06 19.66
C ILE A 172 5.51 5.20 20.23
N SER A 173 5.39 6.31 19.51
CA SER A 173 4.70 7.50 19.97
C SER A 173 4.16 8.30 18.78
N PRO A 174 2.91 8.79 18.88
CA PRO A 174 2.34 9.69 17.87
C PRO A 174 3.00 11.09 17.87
N ASP A 175 3.61 11.52 18.98
CA ASP A 175 4.19 12.86 19.18
C ASP A 175 5.70 12.89 18.87
N ALA A 176 6.12 12.23 17.80
CA ALA A 176 7.52 12.18 17.42
C ALA A 176 8.03 13.55 16.91
N PRO A 177 9.25 13.96 17.30
CA PRO A 177 9.83 15.23 16.84
C PRO A 177 10.01 15.25 15.33
N GLY A 178 9.94 16.43 14.71
CA GLY A 178 10.27 16.61 13.30
C GLY A 178 11.71 16.20 12.98
N GLY A 179 11.97 15.73 11.75
CA GLY A 179 13.30 15.30 11.30
C GLY A 179 13.77 13.95 11.86
N CYS A 180 12.86 13.17 12.45
CA CYS A 180 13.14 11.82 12.94
C CYS A 180 13.20 10.77 11.82
N CYS A 181 13.74 9.60 12.14
CA CYS A 181 13.76 8.42 11.27
C CYS A 181 12.56 7.56 11.61
N TYR A 182 11.46 7.66 10.86
CA TYR A 182 10.25 6.89 11.12
C TYR A 182 10.13 5.63 10.25
N ASP A 183 9.50 4.62 10.80
CA ASP A 183 9.30 3.31 10.20
C ASP A 183 8.37 3.35 8.97
N LEU A 184 8.75 2.67 7.90
CA LEU A 184 7.91 2.45 6.72
C LEU A 184 7.17 1.09 6.75
N GLY A 185 7.25 0.33 7.84
CA GLY A 185 6.60 -0.97 7.97
C GLY A 185 7.27 -2.09 7.16
N ILE A 186 8.48 -1.85 6.66
CA ILE A 186 9.26 -2.78 5.84
C ILE A 186 10.48 -3.24 6.62
N LEU A 187 10.71 -4.55 6.68
CA LEU A 187 11.90 -5.07 7.32
C LEU A 187 12.41 -6.37 6.67
N LEU A 188 13.72 -6.56 6.75
CA LEU A 188 14.41 -7.77 6.36
C LEU A 188 14.97 -8.47 7.60
N ILE A 189 14.76 -9.78 7.71
CA ILE A 189 15.16 -10.60 8.84
C ILE A 189 15.57 -12.00 8.38
N ARG A 190 16.49 -12.67 9.09
CA ARG A 190 16.74 -14.10 8.85
C ARG A 190 15.50 -14.93 9.19
N ARG A 191 15.07 -15.77 8.27
CA ARG A 191 13.85 -16.57 8.41
C ARG A 191 13.82 -17.40 9.70
N ASP A 192 14.94 -18.07 10.07
CA ASP A 192 14.99 -18.91 11.26
C ASP A 192 14.89 -18.07 12.55
N LEU A 193 15.47 -16.87 12.54
CA LEU A 193 15.31 -15.91 13.62
C LEU A 193 13.86 -15.46 13.75
N LEU A 194 13.18 -15.14 12.62
CA LEU A 194 11.77 -14.77 12.61
C LEU A 194 10.90 -15.87 13.22
N ILE A 195 11.08 -17.12 12.81
CA ILE A 195 10.32 -18.27 13.33
C ILE A 195 10.49 -18.38 14.85
N ARG A 196 11.73 -18.25 15.35
CA ARG A 196 12.02 -18.30 16.77
C ARG A 196 11.35 -17.15 17.54
N LEU A 197 11.54 -15.91 17.09
CA LEU A 197 10.96 -14.73 17.75
C LEU A 197 9.43 -14.76 17.78
N VAL A 198 8.80 -15.17 16.69
CA VAL A 198 7.33 -15.33 16.64
C VAL A 198 6.88 -16.43 17.61
N GLY A 199 7.60 -17.56 17.68
CA GLY A 199 7.31 -18.63 18.63
C GLY A 199 7.41 -18.17 20.10
N ASP A 200 8.46 -17.41 20.43
CA ASP A 200 8.66 -16.83 21.75
C ASP A 200 7.55 -15.83 22.12
N CYS A 201 7.14 -14.98 21.18
CA CYS A 201 6.05 -14.03 21.39
C CYS A 201 4.74 -14.76 21.67
N VAL A 202 4.38 -15.75 20.84
CA VAL A 202 3.13 -16.50 20.99
C VAL A 202 3.08 -17.26 22.31
N SER A 203 4.18 -17.91 22.71
CA SER A 203 4.26 -18.68 23.97
C SER A 203 4.06 -17.81 25.21
N ARG A 204 4.30 -16.49 25.09
CA ARG A 204 4.16 -15.51 26.17
C ARG A 204 2.93 -14.62 26.04
N ASN A 205 2.02 -14.89 25.07
CA ASN A 205 0.86 -14.04 24.75
C ASN A 205 1.22 -12.59 24.43
N LEU A 206 2.32 -12.38 23.69
CA LEU A 206 2.83 -11.09 23.23
C LEU A 206 2.52 -10.92 21.74
N TYR A 207 1.76 -9.91 21.35
CA TYR A 207 1.24 -9.80 19.97
C TYR A 207 1.60 -8.50 19.26
N SER A 208 2.20 -7.52 19.94
CA SER A 208 2.68 -6.29 19.29
C SER A 208 4.02 -6.53 18.60
N PHE A 209 4.01 -6.54 17.26
CA PHE A 209 5.21 -6.74 16.48
C PHE A 209 6.29 -5.69 16.79
N LYS A 210 5.90 -4.41 16.86
CA LYS A 210 6.82 -3.30 17.14
C LYS A 210 7.34 -3.32 18.58
N ARG A 211 6.46 -3.50 19.55
CA ARG A 211 6.82 -3.45 20.99
C ARG A 211 7.46 -4.74 21.46
N ASP A 212 6.78 -5.86 21.21
CA ASP A 212 7.15 -7.14 21.83
C ASP A 212 8.24 -7.87 21.05
N LEU A 213 8.25 -7.74 19.70
CA LEU A 213 9.26 -8.42 18.88
C LEU A 213 10.45 -7.51 18.57
N LEU A 214 10.26 -6.25 18.16
CA LEU A 214 11.38 -5.37 17.79
C LEU A 214 11.96 -4.66 19.02
N GLN A 215 11.20 -3.78 19.66
CA GLN A 215 11.69 -2.88 20.73
C GLN A 215 12.31 -3.69 21.89
N ARG A 216 11.65 -4.76 22.31
CA ARG A 216 12.10 -5.61 23.43
C ARG A 216 13.45 -6.30 23.16
N ASN A 217 13.75 -6.59 21.90
CA ASN A 217 14.95 -7.32 21.50
C ASN A 217 16.07 -6.41 20.97
N LEU A 218 15.92 -5.08 20.96
CA LEU A 218 16.93 -4.14 20.44
C LEU A 218 18.31 -4.31 21.12
N ALA A 219 18.34 -4.60 22.42
CA ALA A 219 19.59 -4.77 23.15
C ALA A 219 20.33 -6.06 22.80
N SER A 220 19.62 -7.11 22.40
CA SER A 220 20.17 -8.45 22.12
C SER A 220 20.41 -8.71 20.63
N LEU A 221 19.76 -7.96 19.73
CA LEU A 221 19.86 -8.13 18.30
C LEU A 221 20.62 -6.97 17.65
N ARG A 222 21.29 -7.26 16.56
CA ARG A 222 21.93 -6.25 15.70
C ARG A 222 20.88 -5.73 14.72
N VAL A 223 20.18 -4.66 15.13
CA VAL A 223 19.17 -4.00 14.29
C VAL A 223 19.79 -2.80 13.61
N TYR A 224 19.70 -2.73 12.29
CA TYR A 224 20.20 -1.63 11.48
C TYR A 224 19.06 -0.95 10.72
N ALA A 225 19.20 0.33 10.48
CA ALA A 225 18.28 1.13 9.67
C ALA A 225 18.80 1.26 8.23
N TYR A 226 17.89 1.08 7.28
CA TYR A 226 18.06 1.46 5.88
C TYR A 226 17.20 2.68 5.62
N GLU A 227 17.84 3.84 5.44
CA GLU A 227 17.13 5.10 5.17
C GLU A 227 16.73 5.16 3.69
N PHE A 228 15.43 5.12 3.42
CA PHE A 228 14.88 5.25 2.06
C PHE A 228 14.65 6.71 1.71
N GLY A 229 15.42 7.24 0.76
CA GLY A 229 15.33 8.61 0.29
C GLY A 229 14.30 8.87 -0.80
N GLY A 230 13.77 7.80 -1.42
CA GLY A 230 12.84 7.89 -2.53
C GLY A 230 11.41 8.27 -2.14
N PHE A 231 10.53 8.34 -3.15
CA PHE A 231 9.11 8.61 -2.91
C PHE A 231 8.47 7.50 -2.06
N ALA A 232 7.95 7.87 -0.91
CA ALA A 232 7.12 7.00 -0.07
C ALA A 232 5.97 7.79 0.51
N ARG A 233 4.77 7.21 0.48
CA ARG A 233 3.55 7.75 1.11
C ARG A 233 2.83 6.63 1.82
N THR A 234 2.59 6.80 3.11
CA THR A 234 1.80 5.87 3.91
C THR A 234 0.34 6.31 3.90
N VAL A 235 -0.54 5.40 3.48
CA VAL A 235 -2.00 5.60 3.42
C VAL A 235 -2.58 5.35 4.81
N CYS A 236 -2.45 6.32 5.70
CA CYS A 236 -2.88 6.23 7.09
C CYS A 236 -4.17 7.03 7.39
N SER A 237 -4.81 7.58 6.38
CA SER A 237 -6.13 8.24 6.47
C SER A 237 -6.70 8.46 5.06
N THR A 238 -7.99 8.77 4.97
CA THR A 238 -8.65 9.14 3.70
C THR A 238 -8.01 10.38 3.07
N VAL A 239 -7.54 11.33 3.88
CA VAL A 239 -6.78 12.51 3.41
C VAL A 239 -5.42 12.08 2.87
N ALA A 240 -4.68 11.22 3.60
CA ALA A 240 -3.38 10.72 3.14
C ALA A 240 -3.51 9.90 1.84
N TYR A 241 -4.60 9.14 1.68
CA TYR A 241 -4.93 8.46 0.42
C TYR A 241 -5.16 9.45 -0.72
N PHE A 242 -5.95 10.51 -0.46
CA PHE A 242 -6.19 11.56 -1.42
C PHE A 242 -4.89 12.24 -1.85
N ASP A 243 -4.09 12.70 -0.88
CA ASP A 243 -2.82 13.39 -1.14
C ASP A 243 -1.80 12.49 -1.88
N ALA A 244 -1.78 11.19 -1.57
CA ALA A 244 -0.92 10.24 -2.27
C ALA A 244 -1.31 10.07 -3.76
N ASN A 245 -2.62 10.07 -4.08
CA ASN A 245 -3.08 10.06 -5.46
C ASN A 245 -2.79 11.40 -6.16
N MET A 246 -3.03 12.53 -5.49
CA MET A 246 -2.79 13.86 -6.04
C MET A 246 -1.29 14.13 -6.25
N ALA A 247 -0.41 13.54 -5.44
CA ALA A 247 1.04 13.63 -5.64
C ALA A 247 1.49 13.11 -7.02
N LEU A 248 0.70 12.22 -7.63
CA LEU A 248 0.96 11.72 -8.99
C LEU A 248 0.75 12.80 -10.08
N MET A 249 0.20 13.96 -9.75
CA MET A 249 0.13 15.09 -10.69
C MET A 249 1.52 15.68 -10.95
N ASP A 250 2.48 15.50 -10.02
CA ASP A 250 3.87 15.89 -10.21
C ASP A 250 4.59 14.89 -11.14
N PRO A 251 5.15 15.34 -12.28
CA PRO A 251 5.93 14.48 -13.18
C PRO A 251 7.14 13.82 -12.52
N ALA A 252 7.79 14.50 -11.57
CA ALA A 252 8.96 13.95 -10.87
C ALA A 252 8.56 12.76 -9.98
N VAL A 253 7.43 12.87 -9.27
CA VAL A 253 6.87 11.77 -8.47
C VAL A 253 6.50 10.57 -9.35
N ARG A 254 5.89 10.82 -10.51
CA ARG A 254 5.56 9.74 -11.45
C ARG A 254 6.80 9.06 -12.02
N ALA A 255 7.81 9.83 -12.40
CA ALA A 255 9.05 9.29 -12.94
C ALA A 255 9.78 8.40 -11.92
N GLU A 256 9.74 8.77 -10.65
CA GLU A 256 10.35 8.00 -9.57
C GLU A 256 9.53 6.73 -9.23
N LEU A 257 8.22 6.89 -9.03
CA LEU A 257 7.36 5.78 -8.61
C LEU A 257 7.18 4.74 -9.72
N PHE A 258 7.09 5.18 -10.98
CA PHE A 258 6.93 4.34 -12.17
C PHE A 258 8.20 4.29 -13.02
N ASP A 259 9.35 4.11 -12.37
CA ASP A 259 10.65 3.96 -13.02
C ASP A 259 10.62 2.80 -14.02
N PRO A 260 10.91 3.03 -15.31
CA PRO A 260 10.91 1.98 -16.34
C PRO A 260 11.88 0.83 -16.05
N SER A 261 12.94 1.05 -15.28
CA SER A 261 13.89 0.00 -14.87
C SER A 261 13.32 -0.92 -13.79
N ARG A 262 12.28 -0.47 -13.08
CA ARG A 262 11.58 -1.18 -12.01
C ARG A 262 10.07 -0.99 -12.16
N PRO A 263 9.45 -1.57 -13.19
CA PRO A 263 8.05 -1.33 -13.51
C PRO A 263 7.12 -1.83 -12.40
N ILE A 264 6.05 -1.08 -12.16
CA ILE A 264 4.96 -1.54 -11.30
C ILE A 264 3.98 -2.33 -12.16
N TYR A 265 3.94 -3.64 -11.92
CA TYR A 265 3.01 -4.54 -12.58
C TYR A 265 1.63 -4.47 -11.94
N THR A 266 0.60 -4.73 -12.71
CA THR A 266 -0.79 -4.83 -12.23
C THR A 266 -1.56 -5.83 -13.10
N LYS A 267 -2.74 -6.23 -12.66
CA LYS A 267 -3.64 -7.07 -13.45
C LYS A 267 -3.99 -6.37 -14.76
N VAL A 268 -3.67 -7.02 -15.87
CA VAL A 268 -4.06 -6.54 -17.20
C VAL A 268 -5.59 -6.63 -17.34
N ARG A 269 -6.16 -5.59 -17.91
CA ARG A 269 -7.56 -5.49 -18.25
C ARG A 269 -7.67 -4.89 -19.65
N ASP A 270 -8.39 -5.57 -20.52
CA ASP A 270 -8.58 -5.15 -21.93
C ASP A 270 -9.73 -4.16 -22.00
N ASP A 271 -9.47 -2.92 -21.59
CA ASP A 271 -10.42 -1.81 -21.71
C ASP A 271 -10.14 -1.01 -22.98
N MET A 272 -11.16 -0.36 -23.54
CA MET A 272 -10.98 0.53 -24.69
C MET A 272 -10.17 1.78 -24.29
N PRO A 273 -9.48 2.43 -25.23
CA PRO A 273 -8.86 3.73 -25.00
C PRO A 273 -9.87 4.76 -24.46
N ALA A 274 -9.38 5.73 -23.69
CA ALA A 274 -10.21 6.83 -23.22
C ALA A 274 -10.75 7.67 -24.41
N ARG A 275 -12.01 8.05 -24.35
CA ARG A 275 -12.69 8.88 -25.35
C ARG A 275 -13.03 10.27 -24.81
N TYR A 276 -12.72 11.28 -25.59
CA TYR A 276 -13.03 12.68 -25.30
C TYR A 276 -14.08 13.19 -26.27
N GLY A 277 -15.16 13.80 -25.74
CA GLY A 277 -16.20 14.44 -26.54
C GLY A 277 -15.73 15.79 -27.12
N LEU A 278 -16.50 16.37 -28.06
CA LEU A 278 -16.15 17.62 -28.73
C LEU A 278 -16.03 18.83 -27.74
N GLY A 279 -16.79 18.82 -26.66
CA GLY A 279 -16.74 19.86 -25.63
C GLY A 279 -15.83 19.51 -24.43
N ALA A 280 -15.10 18.41 -24.50
CA ALA A 280 -14.26 17.97 -23.39
C ALA A 280 -13.03 18.87 -23.23
N SER A 281 -12.69 19.17 -21.98
CA SER A 281 -11.45 19.87 -21.60
C SER A 281 -10.78 19.12 -20.46
N VAL A 282 -9.55 18.64 -20.67
CA VAL A 282 -8.80 17.89 -19.65
C VAL A 282 -7.44 18.54 -19.46
N SER A 283 -7.11 18.89 -18.21
CA SER A 283 -5.83 19.47 -17.84
C SER A 283 -5.28 18.88 -16.56
N ASN A 284 -3.96 18.70 -16.47
CA ASN A 284 -3.23 18.17 -15.31
C ASN A 284 -3.94 16.99 -14.63
N SER A 285 -4.36 15.99 -15.38
CA SER A 285 -5.18 14.87 -14.89
C SER A 285 -4.68 13.53 -15.40
N LEU A 286 -4.87 12.49 -14.59
CA LEU A 286 -4.63 11.10 -15.00
C LEU A 286 -5.97 10.47 -15.39
N VAL A 287 -6.10 10.07 -16.64
CA VAL A 287 -7.32 9.46 -17.19
C VAL A 287 -7.00 8.05 -17.65
N ALA A 288 -7.59 7.06 -16.99
CA ALA A 288 -7.36 5.65 -17.31
C ALA A 288 -8.20 5.18 -18.51
N ASP A 289 -7.89 3.96 -18.98
CA ASP A 289 -8.58 3.31 -20.10
C ASP A 289 -10.09 3.20 -19.84
N GLY A 290 -10.89 3.19 -20.92
CA GLY A 290 -12.34 3.04 -20.88
C GLY A 290 -13.10 4.30 -20.43
N CYS A 291 -12.41 5.38 -20.06
CA CYS A 291 -13.07 6.61 -19.65
C CYS A 291 -13.78 7.31 -20.83
N VAL A 292 -14.90 7.94 -20.56
CA VAL A 292 -15.62 8.82 -21.50
C VAL A 292 -15.77 10.18 -20.84
N VAL A 293 -15.11 11.20 -21.42
CA VAL A 293 -15.14 12.57 -20.89
C VAL A 293 -15.84 13.48 -21.89
N GLU A 294 -16.97 14.08 -21.48
CA GLU A 294 -17.71 15.07 -22.27
C GLU A 294 -17.72 16.46 -21.59
N GLY A 295 -17.26 16.54 -20.35
CA GLY A 295 -17.16 17.75 -19.53
C GLY A 295 -15.72 18.22 -19.35
N ARG A 296 -15.48 18.99 -18.28
CA ARG A 296 -14.19 19.54 -17.88
C ARG A 296 -13.60 18.77 -16.71
N VAL A 297 -12.33 18.33 -16.84
CA VAL A 297 -11.60 17.62 -15.80
C VAL A 297 -10.26 18.31 -15.54
N GLU A 298 -10.02 18.69 -14.31
CA GLU A 298 -8.80 19.39 -13.89
C GLU A 298 -8.22 18.77 -12.64
N ASN A 299 -6.88 18.62 -12.62
CA ASN A 299 -6.14 18.19 -11.43
C ASN A 299 -6.80 16.98 -10.73
N SER A 300 -7.13 15.94 -11.49
CA SER A 300 -7.95 14.81 -11.02
C SER A 300 -7.44 13.47 -11.52
N VAL A 301 -7.77 12.41 -10.77
CA VAL A 301 -7.46 11.03 -11.13
C VAL A 301 -8.76 10.31 -11.47
N LEU A 302 -8.94 9.95 -12.74
CA LEU A 302 -10.06 9.14 -13.22
C LEU A 302 -9.61 7.71 -13.46
N PHE A 303 -10.21 6.78 -12.73
CA PHE A 303 -9.96 5.36 -12.89
C PHE A 303 -10.72 4.80 -14.09
N ARG A 304 -10.45 3.54 -14.43
CA ARG A 304 -11.01 2.87 -15.61
C ARG A 304 -12.54 2.95 -15.67
N GLY A 305 -13.07 3.21 -16.86
CA GLY A 305 -14.50 3.18 -17.14
C GLY A 305 -15.30 4.35 -16.56
N VAL A 306 -14.66 5.39 -16.03
CA VAL A 306 -15.34 6.59 -15.51
C VAL A 306 -15.98 7.36 -16.65
N ARG A 307 -17.23 7.81 -16.44
CA ARG A 307 -17.96 8.64 -17.39
C ARG A 307 -18.26 10.00 -16.79
N VAL A 308 -17.85 11.06 -17.49
CA VAL A 308 -18.10 12.46 -17.12
C VAL A 308 -19.04 13.07 -18.14
N GLY A 309 -20.25 13.43 -17.70
CA GLY A 309 -21.31 13.99 -18.55
C GLY A 309 -20.99 15.40 -19.05
N LYS A 310 -21.83 15.89 -19.98
CA LYS A 310 -21.71 17.23 -20.58
C LYS A 310 -21.83 18.31 -19.51
N ASP A 311 -21.10 19.40 -19.68
CA ASP A 311 -21.11 20.58 -18.80
C ASP A 311 -20.77 20.28 -17.33
N THR A 312 -20.27 19.06 -17.04
CA THR A 312 -19.82 18.65 -15.72
C THR A 312 -18.37 19.10 -15.51
N VAL A 313 -18.10 19.68 -14.35
CA VAL A 313 -16.78 20.14 -13.93
C VAL A 313 -16.27 19.28 -12.77
N VAL A 314 -15.13 18.63 -12.97
CA VAL A 314 -14.45 17.79 -11.98
C VAL A 314 -13.09 18.40 -11.68
N GLN A 315 -12.88 18.83 -10.44
CA GLN A 315 -11.65 19.46 -10.01
C GLN A 315 -11.11 18.81 -8.73
N ASN A 316 -9.80 18.56 -8.65
CA ASN A 316 -9.17 18.01 -7.46
C ASN A 316 -9.89 16.76 -6.94
N CYS A 317 -10.21 15.80 -7.80
CA CYS A 317 -11.00 14.62 -7.44
C CYS A 317 -10.25 13.32 -7.72
N VAL A 318 -10.62 12.28 -6.96
CA VAL A 318 -10.21 10.89 -7.19
C VAL A 318 -11.47 10.08 -7.42
N ILE A 319 -11.72 9.68 -8.67
CA ILE A 319 -12.95 8.98 -9.08
C ILE A 319 -12.59 7.54 -9.43
N LEU A 320 -13.06 6.58 -8.63
CA LEU A 320 -12.75 5.16 -8.82
C LEU A 320 -13.61 4.51 -9.91
N GLN A 321 -13.26 3.27 -10.25
CA GLN A 321 -13.72 2.55 -11.45
C GLN A 321 -15.24 2.53 -11.63
N ASP A 322 -15.64 2.61 -12.91
CA ASP A 322 -17.00 2.37 -13.39
C ASP A 322 -18.03 3.33 -12.78
N SER A 323 -17.58 4.52 -12.32
CA SER A 323 -18.45 5.57 -11.78
C SER A 323 -18.96 6.49 -12.90
N VAL A 324 -20.19 6.98 -12.74
CA VAL A 324 -20.89 7.81 -13.74
C VAL A 324 -21.27 9.15 -13.11
N LEU A 325 -20.84 10.24 -13.73
CA LEU A 325 -21.26 11.59 -13.40
C LEU A 325 -22.23 12.10 -14.48
N GLY A 326 -23.40 12.51 -14.05
CA GLY A 326 -24.41 13.12 -14.90
C GLY A 326 -23.94 14.43 -15.53
N SER A 327 -24.83 15.09 -16.28
CA SER A 327 -24.56 16.39 -16.89
C SER A 327 -24.76 17.53 -15.89
N GLY A 328 -24.04 18.65 -16.07
CA GLY A 328 -24.19 19.85 -15.27
C GLY A 328 -23.68 19.78 -13.84
N CYS A 329 -22.96 18.71 -13.47
CA CYS A 329 -22.45 18.53 -12.12
C CYS A 329 -21.19 19.36 -11.85
N ARG A 330 -20.95 19.71 -10.59
CA ARG A 330 -19.69 20.32 -10.14
C ARG A 330 -19.15 19.58 -8.93
N LEU A 331 -17.95 19.03 -9.06
CA LEU A 331 -17.27 18.29 -8.01
C LEU A 331 -15.91 18.93 -7.73
N ASN A 332 -15.60 19.15 -6.45
CA ASN A 332 -14.30 19.65 -6.03
C ASN A 332 -13.89 19.02 -4.70
N TYR A 333 -12.68 18.45 -4.61
CA TYR A 333 -12.17 17.70 -3.48
C TYR A 333 -13.09 16.53 -3.07
N VAL A 334 -13.38 15.66 -4.04
CA VAL A 334 -14.25 14.48 -3.85
C VAL A 334 -13.48 13.21 -4.13
N ILE A 335 -13.64 12.22 -3.27
CA ILE A 335 -13.25 10.83 -3.49
C ILE A 335 -14.54 10.04 -3.75
N MET A 336 -14.69 9.48 -4.93
CA MET A 336 -15.79 8.57 -5.25
C MET A 336 -15.30 7.14 -5.32
N ASP A 337 -15.91 6.24 -4.56
CA ASP A 337 -15.62 4.81 -4.68
C ASP A 337 -16.25 4.22 -5.97
N LYS A 338 -16.10 2.94 -6.19
CA LYS A 338 -16.52 2.23 -7.41
C LYS A 338 -18.03 2.22 -7.61
N ASN A 339 -18.44 2.24 -8.89
CA ASN A 339 -19.85 2.11 -9.30
C ASN A 339 -20.77 3.18 -8.69
N VAL A 340 -20.26 4.36 -8.41
CA VAL A 340 -21.07 5.49 -7.92
C VAL A 340 -21.75 6.17 -9.10
N VAL A 341 -23.01 6.56 -8.92
CA VAL A 341 -23.76 7.31 -9.90
C VAL A 341 -24.16 8.67 -9.31
N ILE A 342 -23.67 9.75 -9.90
CA ILE A 342 -24.08 11.10 -9.61
C ILE A 342 -25.12 11.52 -10.65
N LYS A 343 -26.32 11.89 -10.20
CA LYS A 343 -27.39 12.39 -11.07
C LYS A 343 -27.02 13.79 -11.62
N ASN A 344 -27.79 14.26 -12.61
CA ASN A 344 -27.55 15.57 -13.20
C ASN A 344 -27.66 16.72 -12.17
N ASP A 345 -26.95 17.82 -12.45
CA ASP A 345 -27.01 19.08 -11.73
C ASP A 345 -26.67 19.00 -10.24
N ARG A 346 -25.74 18.09 -9.86
CA ARG A 346 -25.29 17.94 -8.48
C ARG A 346 -24.06 18.78 -8.18
N LEU A 347 -24.02 19.32 -6.97
CA LEU A 347 -22.91 20.13 -6.46
C LEU A 347 -22.29 19.43 -5.24
N LEU A 348 -21.04 19.04 -5.33
CA LEU A 348 -20.33 18.31 -4.27
C LEU A 348 -18.97 19.00 -4.03
N PHE A 349 -18.83 19.63 -2.87
CA PHE A 349 -17.64 20.38 -2.51
C PHE A 349 -17.07 19.92 -1.18
N GLY A 350 -15.85 19.45 -1.21
CA GLY A 350 -15.01 19.20 -0.04
C GLY A 350 -13.90 20.25 0.08
N PHE A 351 -12.91 19.94 0.91
CA PHE A 351 -11.69 20.72 1.09
C PHE A 351 -10.48 19.78 1.00
N GLN A 352 -9.30 20.31 0.69
CA GLN A 352 -8.08 19.53 0.64
C GLN A 352 -7.82 18.78 1.96
N SER A 353 -8.05 19.44 3.09
CA SER A 353 -7.89 18.85 4.43
C SER A 353 -9.05 17.91 4.82
N TYR A 354 -10.15 17.91 4.07
CA TYR A 354 -11.32 17.09 4.31
C TYR A 354 -12.07 16.81 3.00
N PRO A 355 -11.56 15.94 2.12
CA PRO A 355 -12.27 15.56 0.90
C PRO A 355 -13.57 14.82 1.23
N VAL A 356 -14.61 15.10 0.47
CA VAL A 356 -15.88 14.37 0.60
C VAL A 356 -15.73 12.97 0.05
N PHE A 357 -16.07 11.97 0.84
CA PHE A 357 -16.06 10.56 0.41
C PHE A 357 -17.47 10.09 0.06
N ILE A 358 -17.61 9.43 -1.09
CA ILE A 358 -18.87 8.82 -1.55
C ILE A 358 -18.66 7.31 -1.63
N ALA A 359 -19.47 6.58 -0.86
CA ALA A 359 -19.34 5.15 -0.71
C ALA A 359 -19.66 4.38 -2.01
N LYS A 360 -19.12 3.18 -2.12
CA LYS A 360 -19.29 2.28 -3.26
C LYS A 360 -20.77 2.04 -3.58
N SER A 361 -21.11 2.07 -4.88
CA SER A 361 -22.44 1.79 -5.42
C SER A 361 -23.53 2.77 -4.92
N SER A 362 -23.16 3.92 -4.40
CA SER A 362 -24.10 4.98 -4.02
C SER A 362 -24.70 5.68 -5.24
N VAL A 363 -25.92 6.16 -5.08
CA VAL A 363 -26.61 7.02 -6.06
C VAL A 363 -26.92 8.34 -5.38
N VAL A 364 -26.40 9.46 -5.92
CA VAL A 364 -26.51 10.82 -5.35
C VAL A 364 -27.29 11.75 -6.28
#